data_ed4479dcd5b15cc4c6071c2f947fe76e
#
_entry.id   ed4479dcd5b15cc4c6071c2f947fe76e
#
_cell.length_a   1.000
_cell.length_b   1.000
_cell.length_c   1.000
_cell.angle_alpha   90.00
_cell.angle_beta   90.00
_cell.angle_gamma   90.00
#
_symmetry.space_group_name_H-M   'P 1'
#
loop_
_entity.id
_entity.type
_entity.pdbx_description
1 polymer ?
#
loop_
_entity_poly.entity_id
_entity_poly.type
_entity_poly.pdbx_seq_one_letter_code
_entity_poly.pdbx_strand_id
1 'polypeptide(L)' 'MVNKKYKASVEQQGFVVDGDDTTWRVRWEEVSPKGEDNDVFMFYARGMMFIFAKRYLSDEDQQQLRLLAGLQAG' A
#
# COMPACT_ATOMS: atom_id res chain seq x y z
N MET A 1 -24.82 -1.70 4.51
CA MET A 1 -23.49 -1.40 3.99
C MET A 1 -22.50 -2.50 4.36
N VAL A 2 -21.81 -2.99 3.38
CA VAL A 2 -20.91 -4.10 3.60
C VAL A 2 -19.53 -3.57 3.92
N ASN A 3 -19.01 -3.94 5.07
CA ASN A 3 -17.63 -3.62 5.42
C ASN A 3 -16.73 -4.71 4.85
N LYS A 4 -16.09 -4.39 3.77
CA LYS A 4 -15.13 -5.31 3.19
C LYS A 4 -13.81 -5.18 3.93
N LYS A 5 -13.32 -6.28 4.42
CA LYS A 5 -12.03 -6.32 5.09
C LYS A 5 -10.98 -6.77 4.10
N TYR A 6 -9.96 -5.96 3.97
CA TYR A 6 -8.82 -6.26 3.13
C TYR A 6 -7.61 -6.46 4.02
N LYS A 7 -6.82 -7.46 3.69
CA LYS A 7 -5.54 -7.66 4.35
C LYS A 7 -4.44 -7.21 3.40
N ALA A 8 -3.59 -6.35 3.88
CA ALA A 8 -2.47 -5.87 3.08
C ALA A 8 -1.18 -6.37 3.71
N SER A 9 -0.29 -6.86 2.87
CA SER A 9 1.03 -7.30 3.29
C SER A 9 2.07 -6.57 2.45
N VAL A 10 3.10 -6.07 3.11
CA VAL A 10 4.18 -5.35 2.45
C VAL A 10 5.34 -6.31 2.28
N GLU A 11 5.83 -6.42 1.07
CA GLU A 11 6.93 -7.30 0.74
C GLU A 11 8.06 -6.50 0.10
N GLN A 12 9.22 -7.09 0.05
CA GLN A 12 10.37 -6.44 -0.56
C GLN A 12 10.12 -6.07 -2.02
N GLN A 13 9.40 -6.90 -2.73
CA GLN A 13 9.15 -6.73 -4.16
C GLN A 13 7.90 -5.91 -4.47
N GLY A 14 7.04 -5.70 -3.47
CA GLY A 14 5.80 -5.01 -3.70
C GLY A 14 4.86 -5.19 -2.53
N PHE A 15 3.57 -5.16 -2.82
CA PHE A 15 2.58 -5.40 -1.78
C PHE A 15 1.50 -6.33 -2.30
N VAL A 16 0.81 -6.96 -1.35
CA VAL A 16 -0.29 -7.86 -1.65
C VAL A 16 -1.51 -7.38 -0.89
N VAL A 17 -2.62 -7.30 -1.59
CA VAL A 17 -3.90 -6.94 -0.98
C VAL A 17 -4.85 -8.10 -1.19
N ASP A 18 -5.27 -8.71 -0.09
CA ASP A 18 -6.23 -9.81 -0.12
C ASP A 18 -7.62 -9.29 0.19
N GLY A 19 -8.52 -9.44 -0.75
CA GLY A 19 -9.95 -9.19 -0.54
C GLY A 19 -10.69 -10.50 -0.36
N ASP A 20 -12.01 -10.43 -0.36
CA ASP A 20 -12.82 -11.62 -0.16
C ASP A 20 -12.65 -12.64 -1.29
N ASP A 21 -12.66 -12.14 -2.52
CA ASP A 21 -12.61 -13.02 -3.71
C ASP A 21 -11.39 -12.79 -4.56
N THR A 22 -10.58 -11.79 -4.24
CA THR A 22 -9.52 -11.35 -5.13
C THR A 22 -8.27 -11.03 -4.36
N THR A 23 -7.15 -11.40 -4.94
CA THR A 23 -5.84 -11.05 -4.40
C THR A 23 -5.11 -10.23 -5.46
N TRP A 24 -4.62 -9.06 -5.05
CA TRP A 24 -3.80 -8.21 -5.93
C TRP A 24 -2.35 -8.28 -5.47
N ARG A 25 -1.47 -8.65 -6.39
CA ARG A 25 -0.04 -8.58 -6.16
C ARG A 25 0.51 -7.47 -7.05
N VAL A 26 1.10 -6.49 -6.42
CA VAL A 26 1.59 -5.31 -7.12
C VAL A 26 3.06 -5.13 -6.81
N ARG A 27 3.87 -4.99 -7.83
CA ARG A 27 5.30 -4.73 -7.66
C ARG A 27 5.55 -3.24 -7.54
N TRP A 28 6.56 -2.87 -6.74
CA TRP A 28 6.88 -1.46 -6.57
C TRP A 28 7.17 -0.77 -7.89
N GLU A 29 7.76 -1.48 -8.83
CA GLU A 29 8.08 -0.90 -10.14
C GLU A 29 6.85 -0.54 -10.95
N GLU A 30 5.70 -1.12 -10.64
CA GLU A 30 4.43 -0.82 -11.30
C GLU A 30 3.74 0.40 -10.71
N VAL A 31 4.17 0.83 -9.55
CA VAL A 31 3.45 1.85 -8.79
C VAL A 31 3.90 3.23 -9.24
N SER A 32 2.96 4.00 -9.80
CA SER A 32 3.21 5.37 -10.23
C SER A 32 1.89 6.01 -10.64
N PRO A 33 1.52 7.15 -10.10
CA PRO A 33 2.19 7.90 -9.04
C PRO A 33 2.01 7.26 -7.68
N LYS A 34 2.81 7.69 -6.73
CA LYS A 34 2.72 7.26 -5.35
C LYS A 34 2.89 8.48 -4.45
N GLY A 35 2.31 8.40 -3.27
CA GLY A 35 2.37 9.53 -2.36
C GLY A 35 2.03 9.15 -0.95
N GLU A 36 2.23 10.09 -0.07
CA GLU A 36 1.96 9.92 1.35
C GLU A 36 1.46 11.25 1.92
N ASP A 37 0.42 11.18 2.75
CA ASP A 37 0.03 12.34 3.53
C ASP A 37 0.00 11.94 5.01
N ASN A 38 -0.63 12.77 5.85
CA ASN A 38 -0.64 12.52 7.29
C ASN A 38 -1.38 11.25 7.67
N ASP A 39 -2.34 10.84 6.89
CA ASP A 39 -3.26 9.77 7.26
C ASP A 39 -3.15 8.52 6.42
N VAL A 40 -2.65 8.63 5.21
CA VAL A 40 -2.67 7.51 4.28
C VAL A 40 -1.42 7.46 3.40
N PHE A 41 -1.16 6.26 2.90
CA PHE A 41 -0.26 6.06 1.76
C PHE A 41 -1.10 5.81 0.53
N MET A 42 -0.72 6.37 -0.60
CA MET A 42 -1.43 6.21 -1.86
C MET A 42 -0.51 5.63 -2.90
N PHE A 43 -0.96 4.56 -3.52
CA PHE A 43 -0.20 3.89 -4.59
C PHE A 43 -1.13 3.65 -5.77
N TYR A 44 -0.76 4.19 -6.91
CA TYR A 44 -1.53 3.98 -8.12
C TYR A 44 -0.85 2.94 -8.99
N ALA A 45 -1.57 1.89 -9.35
CA ALA A 45 -1.06 0.84 -10.19
C ALA A 45 -2.20 0.14 -10.90
N ARG A 46 -1.95 -0.27 -12.13
CA ARG A 46 -2.91 -1.04 -12.93
C ARG A 46 -4.29 -0.38 -13.03
N GLY A 47 -4.30 0.95 -13.10
CA GLY A 47 -5.55 1.68 -13.21
C GLY A 47 -6.34 1.78 -11.91
N MET A 48 -5.75 1.40 -10.79
CA MET A 48 -6.41 1.44 -9.49
C MET A 48 -5.60 2.23 -8.49
N MET A 49 -6.30 2.86 -7.56
CA MET A 49 -5.66 3.57 -6.46
C MET A 49 -5.75 2.70 -5.21
N PHE A 50 -4.61 2.33 -4.67
CA PHE A 50 -4.53 1.59 -3.42
C PHE A 50 -4.23 2.57 -2.30
N ILE A 51 -5.07 2.58 -1.28
CA ILE A 51 -4.92 3.51 -0.16
C ILE A 51 -4.74 2.71 1.11
N PHE A 52 -3.63 2.95 1.80
CA PHE A 52 -3.32 2.30 3.05
C PHE A 52 -3.44 3.31 4.18
N ALA A 53 -4.37 3.08 5.08
CA ALA A 53 -4.57 3.97 6.22
C ALA A 53 -3.49 3.73 7.26
N LYS A 54 -2.81 4.80 7.65
CA LYS A 54 -1.69 4.70 8.58
C LYS A 54 -2.11 4.20 9.95
N ARG A 55 -3.34 4.48 10.35
CA ARG A 55 -3.83 4.03 11.66
C ARG A 55 -3.87 2.52 11.81
N TYR A 56 -3.86 1.79 10.70
CA TYR A 56 -3.84 0.33 10.71
C TYR A 56 -2.45 -0.25 10.53
N LEU A 57 -1.44 0.60 10.45
CA LEU A 57 -0.07 0.18 10.22
C LEU A 57 0.77 0.53 11.43
N SER A 58 1.66 -0.37 11.81
CA SER A 58 2.63 -0.06 12.85
C SER A 58 3.66 0.93 12.33
N ASP A 59 4.41 1.54 13.23
CA ASP A 59 5.47 2.44 12.83
C ASP A 59 6.49 1.74 11.96
N GLU A 60 6.78 0.49 12.29
CA GLU A 60 7.71 -0.32 11.52
C GLU A 60 7.20 -0.56 10.11
N ASP A 61 5.93 -0.90 9.98
CA ASP A 61 5.31 -1.11 8.68
C ASP A 61 5.35 0.16 7.83
N GLN A 62 5.09 1.29 8.46
CA GLN A 62 5.11 2.56 7.75
C GLN A 62 6.51 2.89 7.23
N GLN A 63 7.53 2.63 8.04
CA GLN A 63 8.90 2.85 7.62
C GLN A 63 9.30 1.92 6.49
N GLN A 64 8.88 0.68 6.58
CA GLN A 64 9.13 -0.30 5.52
C GLN A 64 8.50 0.15 4.21
N LEU A 65 7.27 0.61 4.27
CA LEU A 65 6.57 1.12 3.10
C LEU A 65 7.33 2.27 2.46
N ARG A 66 7.80 3.21 3.28
CA ARG A 66 8.53 4.36 2.75
C ARG A 66 9.82 3.94 2.05
N LEU A 67 10.53 3.01 2.67
CA LEU A 67 11.78 2.52 2.11
C LEU A 67 11.55 1.76 0.80
N LEU A 68 10.65 0.80 0.84
CA LEU A 68 10.44 -0.09 -0.30
C LEU A 68 9.79 0.63 -1.47
N ALA A 69 8.88 1.53 -1.18
CA ALA A 69 8.18 2.27 -2.23
C ALA A 69 8.95 3.48 -2.72
N GLY A 70 10.05 3.82 -2.05
CA GLY A 70 10.84 4.98 -2.44
C GLY A 70 10.19 6.30 -2.08
N LEU A 71 9.44 6.33 -0.99
CA LEU A 71 8.74 7.53 -0.54
C LEU A 71 9.55 8.36 0.44
N GLN A 72 10.80 8.10 0.56
CA GLN A 72 11.61 8.84 1.51
C GLN A 72 11.63 10.31 1.18
N ALA A 73 11.19 11.09 2.14
CA ALA A 73 11.36 12.52 2.05
C ALA A 73 12.86 12.77 2.12
N GLY A 74 13.37 13.30 1.08
CA GLY A 74 14.79 13.60 0.96
C GLY A 74 15.28 14.47 2.08
#